data_7743d1b0fdd52cce9c5ded4a8405eff7
#
_entry.id   7743d1b0fdd52cce9c5ded4a8405eff7
#
_cell.length_a   1.000
_cell.length_b   1.000
_cell.length_c   1.000
_cell.angle_alpha   90.00
_cell.angle_beta   90.00
_cell.angle_gamma   90.00
#
_symmetry.space_group_name_H-M   'P 1'
#
loop_
_entity.id
_entity.type
_entity.pdbx_description
1 polymer ?
#
loop_
_entity_poly.entity_id
_entity_poly.type
_entity_poly.pdbx_seq_one_letter_code
_entity_poly.pdbx_strand_id
1 'polypeptide(L)'
;MKVISGKYKGRKLDGFDIDGTRPTMDRVKESLFAIIQNYISESIVLDLFAGSGNLGIEALSEGAKYAYLVDKNIKCIKTIKKNVNNIGIENVKIIHNDYRKVLKDINKKFDLIFLDPPYKTNCIEESIKLIDEYNLLNDNGIIVCESDNLDKIVYTDKFSAIRDRHYGDKYIVLLKKI
;
A
#
# COMPACT_ATOMS: atom_id res chain seq x y z
N MET A 1 -13.78 8.94 0.20
CA MET A 1 -13.38 7.52 0.16
C MET A 1 -14.10 6.73 1.24
N LYS A 2 -14.22 5.45 1.05
CA LYS A 2 -14.80 4.52 2.03
C LYS A 2 -14.09 3.17 1.98
N VAL A 3 -14.25 2.40 3.04
CA VAL A 3 -13.86 0.99 3.05
C VAL A 3 -14.85 0.20 2.18
N ILE A 4 -14.33 -0.58 1.22
CA ILE A 4 -15.14 -1.25 0.19
C ILE A 4 -15.67 -2.59 0.70
N SER A 5 -14.86 -3.35 1.42
CA SER A 5 -15.16 -4.73 1.80
C SER A 5 -14.68 -5.05 3.21
N GLY A 6 -15.09 -6.22 3.73
CA GLY A 6 -14.62 -6.76 4.99
C GLY A 6 -15.28 -6.19 6.24
N LYS A 7 -14.57 -6.31 7.36
CA LYS A 7 -15.06 -5.99 8.71
C LYS A 7 -15.55 -4.55 8.86
N TYR A 8 -14.91 -3.61 8.18
CA TYR A 8 -15.19 -2.17 8.28
C TYR A 8 -15.91 -1.61 7.06
N LYS A 9 -16.50 -2.47 6.22
CA LYS A 9 -17.23 -2.07 5.00
C LYS A 9 -18.16 -0.88 5.23
N GLY A 10 -18.10 0.10 4.33
CA GLY A 10 -18.95 1.29 4.34
C GLY A 10 -18.48 2.43 5.24
N ARG A 11 -17.47 2.21 6.10
CA ARG A 11 -16.91 3.26 6.96
C ARG A 11 -16.20 4.31 6.09
N LYS A 12 -16.49 5.57 6.36
CA LYS A 12 -15.87 6.69 5.66
C LYS A 12 -14.41 6.86 6.06
N LEU A 13 -13.59 7.20 5.08
CA LEU A 13 -12.20 7.60 5.25
C LEU A 13 -12.04 9.05 4.83
N ASP A 14 -11.44 9.86 5.69
CA ASP A 14 -10.98 11.17 5.32
C ASP A 14 -9.81 11.02 4.33
N GLY A 15 -9.86 11.78 3.26
CA GLY A 15 -8.80 11.87 2.26
C GLY A 15 -8.33 13.30 2.12
N PHE A 16 -7.51 13.53 1.10
CA PHE A 16 -7.14 14.87 0.68
C PHE A 16 -8.14 15.32 -0.39
N ASP A 17 -8.63 16.58 -0.29
CA ASP A 17 -9.60 17.12 -1.24
C ASP A 17 -8.94 17.27 -2.63
N ILE A 18 -9.24 16.31 -3.49
CA ILE A 18 -9.00 16.40 -4.94
C ILE A 18 -10.35 16.21 -5.58
N ASP A 19 -10.91 17.29 -6.11
CA ASP A 19 -12.24 17.30 -6.74
C ASP A 19 -12.33 16.25 -7.88
N GLY A 20 -13.41 15.46 -7.87
CA GLY A 20 -13.80 14.58 -8.97
C GLY A 20 -13.13 13.20 -9.01
N THR A 21 -12.21 12.86 -8.10
CA THR A 21 -11.45 11.61 -8.15
C THR A 21 -12.00 10.47 -7.30
N ARG A 22 -12.88 10.73 -6.33
CA ARG A 22 -13.34 9.77 -5.32
C ARG A 22 -14.00 8.49 -5.87
N PRO A 23 -14.98 8.54 -6.80
CA PRO A 23 -15.60 7.31 -7.33
C PRO A 23 -14.65 6.46 -8.15
N THR A 24 -13.72 7.09 -8.90
CA THR A 24 -12.71 6.40 -9.69
C THR A 24 -11.70 5.71 -8.79
N MET A 25 -11.25 6.36 -7.71
CA MET A 25 -10.33 5.79 -6.73
C MET A 25 -10.93 4.58 -6.01
N ASP A 26 -12.20 4.63 -5.62
CA ASP A 26 -12.88 3.51 -4.97
C ASP A 26 -13.00 2.30 -5.92
N ARG A 27 -13.28 2.52 -7.21
CA ARG A 27 -13.34 1.47 -8.23
C ARG A 27 -11.97 0.81 -8.47
N VAL A 28 -10.92 1.60 -8.56
CA VAL A 28 -9.54 1.09 -8.73
C VAL A 28 -9.15 0.25 -7.52
N LYS A 29 -9.43 0.74 -6.32
CA LYS A 29 -9.19 -0.02 -5.07
C LYS A 29 -9.98 -1.33 -5.05
N GLU A 30 -11.26 -1.32 -5.38
CA GLU A 30 -12.09 -2.53 -5.46
C GLU A 30 -11.48 -3.56 -6.43
N SER A 31 -11.08 -3.13 -7.62
CA SER A 31 -10.44 -4.00 -8.61
C SER A 31 -9.10 -4.54 -8.12
N LEU A 32 -8.28 -3.72 -7.49
CA LEU A 32 -7.00 -4.12 -6.92
C LEU A 32 -7.21 -5.21 -5.86
N PHE A 33 -8.09 -4.97 -4.90
CA PHE A 33 -8.33 -5.90 -3.80
C PHE A 33 -8.95 -7.22 -4.27
N ALA A 34 -9.78 -7.21 -5.32
CA ALA A 34 -10.25 -8.44 -5.97
C ALA A 34 -9.10 -9.28 -6.54
N ILE A 35 -8.07 -8.63 -7.11
CA ILE A 35 -6.90 -9.31 -7.68
C ILE A 35 -6.01 -9.91 -6.57
N ILE A 36 -5.82 -9.20 -5.46
CA ILE A 36 -4.90 -9.60 -4.39
C ILE A 36 -5.57 -10.35 -3.24
N GLN A 37 -6.85 -10.67 -3.34
CA GLN A 37 -7.64 -11.26 -2.24
C GLN A 37 -6.98 -12.48 -1.57
N ASN A 38 -6.29 -13.32 -2.35
CA ASN A 38 -5.61 -14.53 -1.85
C ASN A 38 -4.33 -14.23 -1.05
N TYR A 39 -3.87 -12.98 -1.03
CA TYR A 39 -2.66 -12.54 -0.31
C TYR A 39 -2.96 -11.75 0.95
N ILE A 40 -4.23 -11.50 1.28
CA ILE A 40 -4.62 -10.57 2.35
C ILE A 40 -4.80 -11.27 3.68
N SER A 41 -5.55 -12.39 3.71
CA SER A 41 -5.89 -13.08 4.97
C SER A 41 -4.64 -13.43 5.79
N GLU A 42 -4.64 -13.04 7.07
CA GLU A 42 -3.55 -13.25 8.04
C GLU A 42 -2.20 -12.62 7.64
N SER A 43 -2.18 -11.75 6.63
CA SER A 43 -0.95 -11.09 6.15
C SER A 43 -0.45 -10.00 7.10
N ILE A 44 0.86 -9.82 7.11
CA ILE A 44 1.52 -8.64 7.67
C ILE A 44 1.76 -7.67 6.51
N VAL A 45 1.18 -6.49 6.61
CA VAL A 45 1.12 -5.50 5.52
C VAL A 45 2.03 -4.32 5.81
N LEU A 46 2.73 -3.84 4.79
CA LEU A 46 3.45 -2.57 4.79
C LEU A 46 2.85 -1.66 3.71
N ASP A 47 2.27 -0.53 4.12
CA ASP A 47 1.85 0.55 3.23
C ASP A 47 2.88 1.68 3.34
N LEU A 48 3.83 1.72 2.41
CA LEU A 48 5.06 2.51 2.54
C LEU A 48 4.86 4.00 2.22
N PHE A 49 3.79 4.33 1.50
CA PHE A 49 3.37 5.69 1.15
C PHE A 49 1.88 5.84 1.44
N ALA A 50 1.51 5.74 2.70
CA ALA A 50 0.15 5.44 3.11
C ALA A 50 -0.87 6.57 2.84
N GLY A 51 -0.43 7.82 2.77
CA GLY A 51 -1.32 8.96 2.51
C GLY A 51 -2.41 9.09 3.58
N SER A 52 -3.64 8.77 3.22
CA SER A 52 -4.78 8.71 4.14
C SER A 52 -4.93 7.37 4.87
N GLY A 53 -4.10 6.38 4.54
CA GLY A 53 -4.21 5.00 5.03
C GLY A 53 -5.17 4.12 4.24
N ASN A 54 -5.64 4.57 3.10
CA ASN A 54 -6.70 3.94 2.32
C ASN A 54 -6.43 2.47 1.97
N LEU A 55 -5.22 2.14 1.48
CA LEU A 55 -4.87 0.77 1.10
C LEU A 55 -4.63 -0.13 2.31
N GLY A 56 -3.85 0.34 3.28
CA GLY A 56 -3.55 -0.43 4.48
C GLY A 56 -4.79 -0.69 5.34
N ILE A 57 -5.69 0.27 5.47
CA ILE A 57 -6.97 0.11 6.19
C ILE A 57 -7.89 -0.87 5.45
N GLU A 58 -7.95 -0.82 4.12
CA GLU A 58 -8.70 -1.80 3.34
C GLU A 58 -8.17 -3.21 3.56
N ALA A 59 -6.85 -3.41 3.55
CA ALA A 59 -6.23 -4.70 3.83
C ALA A 59 -6.61 -5.23 5.23
N LEU A 60 -6.57 -4.38 6.25
CA LEU A 60 -7.01 -4.75 7.60
C LEU A 60 -8.49 -5.11 7.65
N SER A 61 -9.34 -4.38 6.93
CA SER A 61 -10.77 -4.68 6.82
C SER A 61 -11.03 -6.04 6.19
N GLU A 62 -10.22 -6.44 5.23
CA GLU A 62 -10.36 -7.71 4.49
C GLU A 62 -9.62 -8.89 5.12
N GLY A 63 -9.05 -8.72 6.31
CA GLY A 63 -8.53 -9.83 7.11
C GLY A 63 -7.01 -9.87 7.26
N ALA A 64 -6.28 -8.82 6.90
CA ALA A 64 -4.87 -8.72 7.25
C ALA A 64 -4.69 -8.76 8.77
N LYS A 65 -3.65 -9.43 9.22
CA LYS A 65 -3.36 -9.61 10.64
C LYS A 65 -2.86 -8.32 11.30
N TYR A 66 -2.02 -7.59 10.61
CA TYR A 66 -1.41 -6.36 11.09
C TYR A 66 -0.95 -5.48 9.93
N ALA A 67 -1.00 -4.17 10.08
CA ALA A 67 -0.52 -3.24 9.07
C ALA A 67 0.41 -2.18 9.66
N TYR A 68 1.46 -1.87 8.90
CA TYR A 68 2.37 -0.76 9.13
C TYR A 68 2.07 0.31 8.09
N LEU A 69 1.62 1.48 8.54
CA LEU A 69 1.27 2.61 7.68
C LEU A 69 2.34 3.69 7.83
N VAL A 70 3.07 3.96 6.76
CA VAL A 70 4.20 4.88 6.75
C VAL A 70 3.89 6.09 5.89
N ASP A 71 4.19 7.26 6.38
CA ASP A 71 4.25 8.48 5.57
C ASP A 71 5.24 9.49 6.17
N LYS A 72 5.89 10.27 5.31
CA LYS A 72 6.79 11.34 5.76
C LYS A 72 6.07 12.64 6.05
N ASN A 73 4.85 12.81 5.55
CA ASN A 73 4.08 14.03 5.68
C ASN A 73 3.23 13.99 6.95
N ILE A 74 3.44 14.95 7.84
CA ILE A 74 2.70 15.05 9.10
C ILE A 74 1.18 15.21 8.90
N LYS A 75 0.75 15.84 7.81
CA LYS A 75 -0.68 15.95 7.47
C LYS A 75 -1.28 14.58 7.16
N CYS A 76 -0.56 13.75 6.41
CA CYS A 76 -0.93 12.36 6.14
C CYS A 76 -1.04 11.57 7.44
N ILE A 77 -0.05 11.66 8.31
CA ILE A 77 -0.04 10.98 9.61
C ILE A 77 -1.24 11.37 10.48
N LYS A 78 -1.59 12.66 10.52
CA LYS A 78 -2.79 13.11 11.25
C LYS A 78 -4.08 12.53 10.67
N THR A 79 -4.18 12.47 9.34
CA THR A 79 -5.34 11.89 8.65
C THR A 79 -5.43 10.39 8.90
N ILE A 80 -4.32 9.65 8.81
CA ILE A 80 -4.28 8.22 9.13
C ILE A 80 -4.74 7.97 10.55
N LYS A 81 -4.20 8.71 11.53
CA LYS A 81 -4.59 8.57 12.94
C LYS A 81 -6.08 8.81 13.15
N LYS A 82 -6.63 9.85 12.51
CA LYS A 82 -8.05 10.15 12.56
C LYS A 82 -8.90 9.00 12.00
N ASN A 83 -8.55 8.49 10.82
CA ASN A 83 -9.24 7.38 10.18
C ASN A 83 -9.19 6.10 11.04
N VAL A 84 -8.02 5.74 11.53
CA VAL A 84 -7.82 4.58 12.41
C VAL A 84 -8.64 4.68 13.68
N ASN A 85 -8.61 5.84 14.34
CA ASN A 85 -9.36 6.06 15.58
C ASN A 85 -10.87 6.05 15.35
N ASN A 86 -11.35 6.69 14.28
CA ASN A 86 -12.79 6.75 13.96
C ASN A 86 -13.38 5.37 13.66
N ILE A 87 -12.58 4.46 13.11
CA ILE A 87 -12.99 3.10 12.79
C ILE A 87 -12.81 2.18 14.00
N GLY A 88 -11.86 2.48 14.89
CA GLY A 88 -11.53 1.66 16.06
C GLY A 88 -10.57 0.52 15.71
N ILE A 89 -9.61 0.78 14.80
CA ILE A 89 -8.60 -0.22 14.41
C ILE A 89 -7.49 -0.25 15.47
N GLU A 90 -7.15 -1.45 15.95
CA GLU A 90 -6.11 -1.65 16.98
C GLU A 90 -4.84 -2.32 16.43
N ASN A 91 -4.97 -3.16 15.41
CA ASN A 91 -3.89 -3.94 14.82
C ASN A 91 -3.12 -3.18 13.73
N VAL A 92 -2.64 -2.00 14.08
CA VAL A 92 -1.96 -1.08 13.16
C VAL A 92 -0.83 -0.34 13.86
N LYS A 93 0.25 -0.10 13.15
CA LYS A 93 1.34 0.79 13.57
C LYS A 93 1.50 1.92 12.55
N ILE A 94 1.43 3.14 13.03
CA ILE A 94 1.58 4.34 12.21
C ILE A 94 2.99 4.89 12.41
N ILE A 95 3.74 5.06 11.32
CA ILE A 95 5.14 5.48 11.34
C ILE A 95 5.30 6.78 10.57
N HIS A 96 5.70 7.84 11.26
CA HIS A 96 6.04 9.13 10.68
C HIS A 96 7.54 9.18 10.38
N ASN A 97 7.94 8.80 9.17
CA ASN A 97 9.34 8.82 8.75
C ASN A 97 9.48 8.75 7.23
N ASP A 98 10.69 9.02 6.75
CA ASP A 98 11.06 8.76 5.35
C ASP A 98 11.12 7.24 5.08
N TYR A 99 10.64 6.82 3.92
CA TYR A 99 10.55 5.40 3.55
C TYR A 99 11.91 4.69 3.53
N ARG A 100 13.00 5.38 3.16
CA ARG A 100 14.35 4.81 3.14
C ARG A 100 14.78 4.41 4.54
N LYS A 101 14.54 5.30 5.50
CA LYS A 101 14.89 5.07 6.89
C LYS A 101 14.05 3.94 7.49
N VAL A 102 12.75 3.91 7.18
CA VAL A 102 11.89 2.83 7.62
C VAL A 102 12.35 1.48 7.08
N LEU A 103 12.64 1.37 5.78
CA LEU A 103 13.08 0.11 5.17
C LEU A 103 14.42 -0.37 5.73
N LYS A 104 15.32 0.56 6.08
CA LYS A 104 16.61 0.24 6.71
C LYS A 104 16.47 -0.26 8.14
N ASP A 105 15.58 0.38 8.92
CA ASP A 105 15.51 0.16 10.37
C ASP A 105 14.47 -0.91 10.76
N ILE A 106 13.51 -1.23 9.87
CA ILE A 106 12.47 -2.18 10.18
C ILE A 106 12.97 -3.62 10.08
N ASN A 107 13.10 -4.26 11.22
CA ASN A 107 13.55 -5.66 11.29
C ASN A 107 12.34 -6.61 11.26
N LYS A 108 11.63 -6.65 10.13
CA LYS A 108 10.43 -7.46 9.96
C LYS A 108 10.20 -7.79 8.49
N LYS A 109 9.69 -8.97 8.21
CA LYS A 109 9.24 -9.37 6.87
C LYS A 109 7.75 -9.16 6.71
N PHE A 110 7.36 -8.86 5.47
CA PHE A 110 5.98 -8.58 5.08
C PHE A 110 5.48 -9.59 4.05
N ASP A 111 4.18 -9.85 4.09
CA ASP A 111 3.49 -10.68 3.10
C ASP A 111 2.94 -9.84 1.95
N LEU A 112 2.60 -8.58 2.22
CA LEU A 112 2.02 -7.65 1.28
C LEU A 112 2.62 -6.26 1.48
N ILE A 113 3.24 -5.71 0.43
CA ILE A 113 3.81 -4.36 0.45
C ILE A 113 3.14 -3.52 -0.62
N PHE A 114 2.57 -2.38 -0.24
CA PHE A 114 2.06 -1.37 -1.16
C PHE A 114 3.09 -0.28 -1.42
N LEU A 115 3.34 0.01 -2.68
CA LEU A 115 4.17 1.11 -3.17
C LEU A 115 3.33 2.02 -4.07
N ASP A 116 2.75 3.07 -3.48
CA ASP A 116 1.96 4.09 -4.17
C ASP A 116 2.52 5.50 -3.86
N PRO A 117 3.78 5.77 -4.30
CA PRO A 117 4.43 7.06 -4.03
C PRO A 117 3.88 8.19 -4.90
N PRO A 118 4.21 9.45 -4.58
CA PRO A 118 3.95 10.59 -5.46
C PRO A 118 4.58 10.37 -6.84
N TYR A 119 3.83 10.65 -7.92
CA TYR A 119 4.18 10.28 -9.31
C TYR A 119 5.49 10.86 -9.87
N LYS A 120 6.01 11.94 -9.29
CA LYS A 120 7.21 12.63 -9.79
C LYS A 120 8.53 12.11 -9.21
N THR A 121 8.55 10.87 -8.71
CA THR A 121 9.70 10.34 -7.98
C THR A 121 10.15 8.96 -8.48
N ASN A 122 11.40 8.60 -8.20
CA ASN A 122 11.95 7.25 -8.43
C ASN A 122 11.79 6.33 -7.20
N CYS A 123 10.80 6.63 -6.34
CA CYS A 123 10.63 5.93 -5.07
C CYS A 123 10.34 4.43 -5.23
N ILE A 124 9.67 4.01 -6.31
CA ILE A 124 9.35 2.59 -6.54
C ILE A 124 10.64 1.79 -6.73
N GLU A 125 11.49 2.19 -7.67
CA GLU A 125 12.76 1.50 -7.95
C GLU A 125 13.64 1.42 -6.71
N GLU A 126 13.80 2.54 -6.02
CA GLU A 126 14.62 2.60 -4.80
C GLU A 126 14.03 1.75 -3.68
N SER A 127 12.70 1.78 -3.48
CA SER A 127 12.03 0.94 -2.49
C SER A 127 12.23 -0.55 -2.77
N ILE A 128 12.09 -0.99 -4.02
CA ILE A 128 12.27 -2.40 -4.41
C ILE A 128 13.71 -2.84 -4.15
N LYS A 129 14.72 -2.01 -4.47
CA LYS A 129 16.12 -2.29 -4.16
C LYS A 129 16.37 -2.47 -2.66
N LEU A 130 15.81 -1.59 -1.84
CA LEU A 130 15.94 -1.66 -0.38
C LEU A 130 15.17 -2.85 0.22
N ILE A 131 13.98 -3.17 -0.30
CA ILE A 131 13.21 -4.35 0.12
C ILE A 131 13.99 -5.63 -0.15
N ASP A 132 14.67 -5.71 -1.29
CA ASP A 132 15.53 -6.84 -1.62
C ASP A 132 16.79 -6.88 -0.75
N GLU A 133 17.50 -5.77 -0.65
CA GLU A 133 18.75 -5.65 0.13
C GLU A 133 18.55 -6.07 1.59
N TYR A 134 17.47 -5.61 2.23
CA TYR A 134 17.16 -5.93 3.62
C TYR A 134 16.27 -7.17 3.79
N ASN A 135 15.96 -7.87 2.70
CA ASN A 135 15.16 -9.10 2.71
C ASN A 135 13.81 -8.95 3.46
N LEU A 136 13.06 -7.91 3.12
CA LEU A 136 11.84 -7.52 3.83
C LEU A 136 10.56 -8.18 3.30
N LEU A 137 10.60 -8.89 2.19
CA LEU A 137 9.46 -9.60 1.63
C LEU A 137 9.54 -11.10 1.94
N ASN A 138 8.47 -11.69 2.48
CA ASN A 138 8.33 -13.12 2.65
C ASN A 138 8.34 -13.85 1.29
N ASP A 139 8.75 -15.13 1.26
CA ASP A 139 8.92 -15.89 0.02
C ASP A 139 7.66 -15.99 -0.83
N ASN A 140 6.49 -16.06 -0.21
CA ASN A 140 5.19 -16.06 -0.89
C ASN A 140 4.53 -14.67 -0.92
N GLY A 141 5.24 -13.64 -0.49
CA GLY A 141 4.74 -12.28 -0.44
C GLY A 141 4.69 -11.62 -1.82
N ILE A 142 3.94 -10.54 -1.91
CA ILE A 142 3.84 -9.71 -3.11
C ILE A 142 4.10 -8.22 -2.81
N ILE A 143 4.59 -7.53 -3.84
CA ILE A 143 4.67 -6.07 -3.85
C ILE A 143 3.65 -5.56 -4.86
N VAL A 144 2.82 -4.63 -4.46
CA VAL A 144 1.86 -3.92 -5.31
C VAL A 144 2.42 -2.54 -5.61
N CYS A 145 2.77 -2.29 -6.87
CA CYS A 145 3.27 -1.00 -7.34
C CYS A 145 2.17 -0.24 -8.09
N GLU A 146 1.94 1.01 -7.74
CA GLU A 146 1.05 1.92 -8.46
C GLU A 146 1.83 3.12 -8.99
N SER A 147 1.63 3.49 -10.27
CA SER A 147 2.26 4.64 -10.92
C SER A 147 1.39 5.21 -12.03
N ASP A 148 1.65 6.45 -12.41
CA ASP A 148 1.08 7.12 -13.59
C ASP A 148 1.79 6.74 -14.90
N ASN A 149 2.92 6.03 -14.82
CA ASN A 149 3.70 5.58 -15.97
C ASN A 149 4.34 4.22 -15.67
N LEU A 150 4.11 3.26 -16.56
CA LEU A 150 4.66 1.91 -16.43
C LEU A 150 6.20 1.90 -16.39
N ASP A 151 6.85 2.81 -17.11
CA ASP A 151 8.32 2.92 -17.16
C ASP A 151 8.94 3.32 -15.80
N LYS A 152 8.14 3.87 -14.89
CA LYS A 152 8.58 4.18 -13.51
C LYS A 152 8.57 2.97 -12.58
N ILE A 153 7.94 1.87 -12.98
CA ILE A 153 7.91 0.63 -12.20
C ILE A 153 9.09 -0.23 -12.62
N VAL A 154 10.26 0.13 -12.10
CA VAL A 154 11.53 -0.55 -12.36
C VAL A 154 11.84 -1.50 -11.21
N TYR A 155 12.18 -2.74 -11.53
CA TYR A 155 12.51 -3.78 -10.55
C TYR A 155 13.69 -4.63 -11.03
N THR A 156 14.34 -5.32 -10.09
CA THR A 156 15.50 -6.15 -10.36
C THR A 156 15.09 -7.52 -10.90
N ASP A 157 16.04 -8.27 -11.43
CA ASP A 157 15.89 -9.64 -11.94
C ASP A 157 15.50 -10.68 -10.85
N LYS A 158 15.53 -10.29 -9.57
CA LYS A 158 15.04 -11.10 -8.45
C LYS A 158 13.52 -11.09 -8.28
N PHE A 159 12.82 -10.24 -9.02
CA PHE A 159 11.37 -10.14 -9.02
C PHE A 159 10.82 -10.40 -10.42
N SER A 160 9.59 -10.90 -10.48
CA SER A 160 8.82 -11.00 -11.71
C SER A 160 7.46 -10.36 -11.55
N ALA A 161 6.98 -9.72 -12.61
CA ALA A 161 5.61 -9.22 -12.67
C ALA A 161 4.66 -10.40 -12.90
N ILE A 162 3.81 -10.70 -11.92
CA ILE A 162 2.82 -11.76 -12.02
C ILE A 162 1.48 -11.27 -12.58
N ARG A 163 1.25 -9.97 -12.54
CA ARG A 163 0.07 -9.31 -13.08
C ARG A 163 0.31 -7.82 -13.26
N ASP A 164 -0.26 -7.27 -14.32
CA ASP A 164 -0.35 -5.85 -14.57
C ASP A 164 -1.77 -5.44 -14.94
N ARG A 165 -2.15 -4.21 -14.62
CA ARG A 165 -3.44 -3.60 -14.95
C ARG A 165 -3.27 -2.11 -15.23
N HIS A 166 -4.14 -1.61 -16.08
CA HIS A 166 -4.20 -0.20 -16.45
C HIS A 166 -5.61 0.34 -16.21
N TYR A 167 -5.71 1.40 -15.42
CA TYR A 167 -6.98 2.05 -15.07
C TYR A 167 -6.86 3.55 -15.32
N GLY A 168 -7.41 4.02 -16.46
CA GLY A 168 -7.28 5.43 -16.82
C GLY A 168 -5.80 5.83 -17.02
N ASP A 169 -5.29 6.67 -16.13
CA ASP A 169 -3.90 7.13 -16.08
C ASP A 169 -3.03 6.37 -15.04
N LYS A 170 -3.55 5.28 -14.48
CA LYS A 170 -2.88 4.50 -13.44
C LYS A 170 -2.48 3.12 -13.92
N TYR A 171 -1.24 2.75 -13.62
CA TYR A 171 -0.69 1.41 -13.83
C TYR A 171 -0.49 0.74 -12.47
N ILE A 172 -0.95 -0.51 -12.37
CA ILE A 172 -0.75 -1.36 -11.20
C ILE A 172 0.01 -2.61 -11.65
N VAL A 173 1.13 -2.88 -11.00
CA VAL A 173 1.95 -4.08 -11.25
C VAL A 173 2.14 -4.82 -9.94
N LEU A 174 1.87 -6.12 -9.97
CA LEU A 174 2.12 -7.04 -8.87
C LEU A 174 3.43 -7.78 -9.11
N LEU A 175 4.35 -7.65 -8.17
CA LEU A 175 5.65 -8.30 -8.22
C LEU A 175 5.74 -9.42 -7.18
N LYS A 176 6.41 -10.50 -7.54
CA LYS A 176 6.73 -11.62 -6.67
C LYS A 176 8.22 -11.95 -6.79
N LYS A 177 8.85 -12.45 -5.72
CA LYS A 177 10.21 -13.01 -5.82
C LYS A 177 10.22 -14.20 -6.76
N ILE A 178 11.28 -14.28 -7.54
CA ILE A 178 11.57 -15.44 -8.35
C ILE A 178 12.13 -16.56 -7.48
#